data_c15d4e95f681bf2ff588a2300c9424df
#
_entry.id   c15d4e95f681bf2ff588a2300c9424df
#
_cell.length_a   1.000
_cell.length_b   1.000
_cell.length_c   1.000
_cell.angle_alpha   90.00
_cell.angle_beta   90.00
_cell.angle_gamma   90.00
#
_symmetry.space_group_name_H-M   'P 1'
#
loop_
_entity.id
_entity.type
_entity.pdbx_description
1 polymer ?
#
loop_
_entity_poly.entity_id
_entity_poly.type
_entity_poly.pdbx_seq_one_letter_code
_entity_poly.pdbx_strand_id
1 'polypeptide(L)'
;MLKAASGALANVLKRSLVSAERVTAVHLRRSHGGPVESDEEFDSRYECFFNRKDIDGWEIRKGMNDLCGMDLVPDPRIIKAALHACRRVNDYALAVRFIEACKDKCGNKVNEIYPYIVQEIKPTLTELGIETPEELGYDKPELALENVYDM
;
A
#
# COMPACT_ATOMS: atom_id res chain seq x y z
N MET A 1 40.75 -37.95 -26.63
CA MET A 1 39.41 -37.31 -26.62
C MET A 1 38.92 -37.11 -25.19
N LEU A 2 39.41 -36.11 -24.48
CA LEU A 2 38.99 -35.79 -23.11
C LEU A 2 39.33 -34.31 -22.81
N LYS A 3 38.58 -33.36 -23.39
CA LYS A 3 38.71 -31.92 -23.11
C LYS A 3 37.43 -31.13 -23.36
N ALA A 4 36.22 -31.68 -23.07
CA ALA A 4 34.98 -30.95 -23.31
C ALA A 4 33.99 -30.98 -22.14
N ALA A 5 34.36 -31.44 -20.92
CA ALA A 5 33.44 -31.57 -19.81
C ALA A 5 33.62 -30.56 -18.66
N SER A 6 34.62 -29.65 -18.76
CA SER A 6 34.95 -28.72 -17.68
C SER A 6 34.26 -27.35 -17.75
N GLY A 7 33.60 -27.03 -18.85
CA GLY A 7 32.97 -25.71 -19.04
C GLY A 7 31.51 -25.59 -18.57
N ALA A 8 30.78 -26.72 -18.46
CA ALA A 8 29.38 -26.69 -18.17
C ALA A 8 29.05 -26.58 -16.66
N LEU A 9 29.91 -27.13 -15.80
CA LEU A 9 29.71 -27.05 -14.36
C LEU A 9 29.99 -25.65 -13.76
N ALA A 10 30.89 -24.89 -14.34
CA ALA A 10 31.21 -23.54 -13.87
C ALA A 10 30.09 -22.52 -14.14
N ASN A 11 29.25 -22.75 -15.14
CA ASN A 11 28.14 -21.83 -15.48
C ASN A 11 26.87 -22.13 -14.68
N VAL A 12 26.70 -23.35 -14.18
CA VAL A 12 25.56 -23.68 -13.29
C VAL A 12 25.77 -23.11 -11.89
N LEU A 13 27.01 -23.14 -11.38
CA LEU A 13 27.33 -22.56 -10.07
C LEU A 13 27.27 -21.02 -10.06
N LYS A 14 27.54 -20.35 -11.19
CA LYS A 14 27.40 -18.89 -11.26
C LYS A 14 25.95 -18.42 -11.34
N ARG A 15 25.01 -19.26 -11.81
CA ARG A 15 23.59 -18.93 -11.82
C ARG A 15 22.88 -19.09 -10.49
N SER A 16 23.39 -19.95 -9.61
CA SER A 16 22.80 -20.15 -8.26
C SER A 16 23.27 -19.11 -7.22
N LEU A 17 24.36 -18.38 -7.49
CA LEU A 17 24.87 -17.33 -6.60
C LEU A 17 24.33 -15.93 -6.89
N VAL A 18 23.63 -15.71 -8.00
CA VAL A 18 23.03 -14.41 -8.35
C VAL A 18 21.60 -14.28 -7.83
N SER A 19 21.00 -15.37 -7.35
CA SER A 19 19.62 -15.40 -6.85
C SER A 19 19.50 -15.15 -5.34
N ALA A 20 20.61 -14.98 -4.61
CA ALA A 20 20.60 -14.82 -3.16
C ALA A 20 20.76 -13.36 -2.67
N GLU A 21 20.96 -12.43 -3.59
CA GLU A 21 21.04 -11.00 -3.26
C GLU A 21 19.82 -10.27 -3.78
N ARG A 22 18.79 -10.20 -2.99
CA ARG A 22 17.78 -9.12 -2.90
C ARG A 22 16.52 -9.58 -2.16
N VAL A 23 16.69 -10.08 -0.97
CA VAL A 23 15.65 -9.91 0.04
C VAL A 23 16.18 -8.86 1.01
N THR A 24 16.31 -7.63 0.54
CA THR A 24 16.26 -6.51 1.46
C THR A 24 14.81 -6.42 1.91
N ALA A 25 14.51 -7.11 3.00
CA ALA A 25 13.33 -6.81 3.78
C ALA A 25 13.39 -5.29 4.02
N VAL A 26 12.52 -4.54 3.34
CA VAL A 26 12.28 -3.14 3.68
C VAL A 26 11.65 -3.18 5.07
N HIS A 27 12.51 -3.20 6.08
CA HIS A 27 12.10 -3.04 7.46
C HIS A 27 11.61 -1.61 7.58
N LEU A 28 10.29 -1.43 7.62
CA LEU A 28 9.61 -0.23 8.07
C LEU A 28 9.90 -0.02 9.57
N ARG A 29 11.18 0.07 9.94
CA ARG A 29 11.59 0.44 11.29
C ARG A 29 11.61 1.95 11.36
N ARG A 30 10.62 2.52 12.02
CA ARG A 30 10.67 3.87 12.56
C ARG A 30 11.86 3.94 13.53
N SER A 31 13.01 4.40 13.03
CA SER A 31 14.15 4.67 13.87
C SER A 31 13.93 6.05 14.51
N HIS A 32 13.70 6.06 15.81
CA HIS A 32 13.82 7.29 16.58
C HIS A 32 15.28 7.75 16.55
N GLY A 33 15.60 8.80 15.77
CA GLY A 33 16.90 9.46 15.76
C GLY A 33 17.65 9.50 14.42
N GLY A 34 17.05 9.10 13.30
CA GLY A 34 17.60 9.33 11.95
C GLY A 34 17.27 10.74 11.42
N PRO A 35 17.90 11.18 10.30
CA PRO A 35 17.50 12.41 9.61
C PRO A 35 15.99 12.34 9.34
N VAL A 36 15.32 13.47 9.53
CA VAL A 36 13.87 13.58 9.29
C VAL A 36 13.64 13.34 7.81
N GLU A 37 12.96 12.23 7.48
CA GLU A 37 12.55 11.91 6.12
C GLU A 37 11.63 13.03 5.59
N SER A 38 11.85 13.48 4.36
CA SER A 38 10.96 14.47 3.73
C SER A 38 9.65 13.79 3.30
N ASP A 39 8.58 14.58 3.14
CA ASP A 39 7.28 14.08 2.71
C ASP A 39 7.37 13.36 1.35
N GLU A 40 8.18 13.89 0.42
CA GLU A 40 8.41 13.27 -0.89
C GLU A 40 9.16 11.93 -0.81
N GLU A 41 10.13 11.81 0.09
CA GLU A 41 10.84 10.55 0.33
C GLU A 41 9.92 9.52 0.96
N PHE A 42 9.09 9.95 1.91
CA PHE A 42 8.07 9.12 2.53
C PHE A 42 7.08 8.57 1.50
N ASP A 43 6.49 9.44 0.69
CA ASP A 43 5.54 9.06 -0.35
C ASP A 43 6.15 8.09 -1.36
N SER A 44 7.35 8.41 -1.84
CA SER A 44 8.08 7.56 -2.80
C SER A 44 8.39 6.19 -2.22
N ARG A 45 8.72 6.11 -0.93
CA ARG A 45 9.01 4.85 -0.24
C ARG A 45 7.77 3.96 -0.17
N TYR A 46 6.61 4.51 0.20
CA TYR A 46 5.37 3.74 0.25
C TYR A 46 4.85 3.38 -1.12
N GLU A 47 4.96 4.28 -2.10
CA GLU A 47 4.64 4.00 -3.48
C GLU A 47 5.47 2.83 -4.03
N CYS A 48 6.79 2.86 -3.83
CA CYS A 48 7.69 1.76 -4.19
C CYS A 48 7.34 0.46 -3.45
N PHE A 49 6.99 0.55 -2.17
CA PHE A 49 6.60 -0.60 -1.37
C PHE A 49 5.37 -1.30 -1.97
N PHE A 50 4.28 -0.57 -2.23
CA PHE A 50 3.06 -1.13 -2.79
C PHE A 50 3.20 -1.55 -4.26
N ASN A 51 4.12 -0.96 -5.03
CA ASN A 51 4.34 -1.31 -6.43
C ASN A 51 5.23 -2.55 -6.64
N ARG A 52 5.76 -3.15 -5.57
CA ARG A 52 6.52 -4.41 -5.68
C ARG A 52 5.66 -5.50 -6.32
N LYS A 53 6.27 -6.26 -7.25
CA LYS A 53 5.59 -7.35 -7.96
C LYS A 53 5.36 -8.60 -7.11
N ASP A 54 6.21 -8.78 -6.10
CA ASP A 54 6.24 -9.93 -5.19
C ASP A 54 5.49 -9.69 -3.88
N ILE A 55 4.80 -8.54 -3.75
CA ILE A 55 4.05 -8.18 -2.55
C ILE A 55 2.90 -9.16 -2.33
N ASP A 56 2.76 -9.65 -1.10
CA ASP A 56 1.67 -10.52 -0.69
C ASP A 56 0.58 -9.77 0.10
N GLY A 57 -0.55 -10.46 0.35
CA GLY A 57 -1.67 -9.87 1.08
C GLY A 57 -1.35 -9.48 2.52
N TRP A 58 -0.38 -10.14 3.18
CA TRP A 58 0.06 -9.81 4.52
C TRP A 58 0.87 -8.53 4.54
N GLU A 59 1.78 -8.37 3.59
CA GLU A 59 2.60 -7.18 3.45
C GLU A 59 1.75 -5.96 3.11
N ILE A 60 0.73 -6.11 2.24
CA ILE A 60 -0.21 -5.04 1.92
C ILE A 60 -0.95 -4.59 3.19
N ARG A 61 -1.54 -5.53 3.94
CA ARG A 61 -2.24 -5.21 5.20
C ARG A 61 -1.32 -4.58 6.22
N LYS A 62 -0.09 -5.08 6.32
CA LYS A 62 0.92 -4.48 7.20
C LYS A 62 1.22 -3.04 6.81
N GLY A 63 1.50 -2.77 5.54
CA GLY A 63 1.77 -1.42 5.05
C GLY A 63 0.59 -0.46 5.28
N MET A 64 -0.64 -0.91 5.04
CA MET A 64 -1.84 -0.13 5.32
C MET A 64 -2.02 0.14 6.82
N ASN A 65 -1.80 -0.86 7.68
CA ASN A 65 -1.86 -0.69 9.14
C ASN A 65 -0.78 0.27 9.64
N ASP A 66 0.42 0.20 9.10
CA ASP A 66 1.51 1.12 9.45
C ASP A 66 1.12 2.58 9.08
N LEU A 67 0.53 2.80 7.89
CA LEU A 67 0.01 4.11 7.48
C LEU A 67 -1.13 4.60 8.37
N CYS A 68 -2.10 3.73 8.66
CA CYS A 68 -3.22 4.05 9.55
C CYS A 68 -2.76 4.31 11.00
N GLY A 69 -1.65 3.72 11.43
CA GLY A 69 -1.04 3.96 12.75
C GLY A 69 -0.31 5.31 12.87
N MET A 70 -0.06 5.98 11.77
CA MET A 70 0.57 7.30 11.76
C MET A 70 -0.49 8.41 11.85
N ASP A 71 -0.07 9.57 12.37
CA ASP A 71 -0.93 10.75 12.45
C ASP A 71 -0.83 11.57 11.14
N LEU A 72 -1.29 10.96 10.05
CA LEU A 72 -1.29 11.56 8.71
C LEU A 72 -2.42 10.98 7.84
N VAL A 73 -2.79 11.74 6.82
CA VAL A 73 -3.64 11.25 5.73
C VAL A 73 -2.72 10.85 4.57
N PRO A 74 -2.82 9.60 4.06
CA PRO A 74 -1.96 9.17 2.94
C PRO A 74 -2.16 10.01 1.68
N ASP A 75 -1.07 10.32 0.99
CA ASP A 75 -1.13 11.00 -0.31
C ASP A 75 -1.89 10.14 -1.35
N PRO A 76 -2.65 10.74 -2.28
CA PRO A 76 -3.34 10.02 -3.34
C PRO A 76 -2.44 9.08 -4.17
N ARG A 77 -1.14 9.36 -4.31
CA ARG A 77 -0.18 8.47 -5.00
C ARG A 77 0.00 7.14 -4.26
N ILE A 78 0.13 7.22 -2.94
CA ILE A 78 0.23 6.02 -2.07
C ILE A 78 -1.07 5.22 -2.16
N ILE A 79 -2.22 5.89 -2.09
CA ILE A 79 -3.53 5.24 -2.17
C ILE A 79 -3.68 4.51 -3.51
N LYS A 80 -3.37 5.15 -4.64
CA LYS A 80 -3.40 4.54 -5.97
C LYS A 80 -2.52 3.28 -6.03
N ALA A 81 -1.29 3.36 -5.55
CA ALA A 81 -0.36 2.22 -5.52
C ALA A 81 -0.90 1.06 -4.66
N ALA A 82 -1.50 1.37 -3.50
CA ALA A 82 -2.12 0.39 -2.62
C ALA A 82 -3.34 -0.29 -3.26
N LEU A 83 -4.19 0.46 -3.97
CA LEU A 83 -5.33 -0.09 -4.72
C LEU A 83 -4.87 -1.05 -5.83
N HIS A 84 -3.84 -0.69 -6.59
CA HIS A 84 -3.24 -1.59 -7.58
C HIS A 84 -2.63 -2.83 -6.92
N ALA A 85 -2.05 -2.71 -5.73
CA ALA A 85 -1.56 -3.86 -4.96
C ALA A 85 -2.72 -4.80 -4.56
N CYS A 86 -3.82 -4.26 -4.06
CA CYS A 86 -5.03 -5.05 -3.75
C CYS A 86 -5.56 -5.79 -4.99
N ARG A 87 -5.53 -5.16 -6.17
CA ARG A 87 -5.94 -5.81 -7.42
C ARG A 87 -5.02 -6.97 -7.79
N ARG A 88 -3.71 -6.84 -7.60
CA ARG A 88 -2.75 -7.92 -7.88
C ARG A 88 -2.99 -9.16 -7.02
N VAL A 89 -3.35 -8.97 -5.74
CA VAL A 89 -3.67 -10.08 -4.82
C VAL A 89 -5.15 -10.47 -4.86
N ASN A 90 -5.96 -9.78 -5.68
CA ASN A 90 -7.40 -10.00 -5.83
C ASN A 90 -8.19 -9.86 -4.51
N ASP A 91 -7.86 -8.84 -3.72
CA ASP A 91 -8.55 -8.53 -2.46
C ASP A 91 -9.33 -7.21 -2.57
N TYR A 92 -10.55 -7.31 -3.12
CA TYR A 92 -11.47 -6.18 -3.29
C TYR A 92 -11.90 -5.57 -1.95
N ALA A 93 -12.21 -6.42 -0.98
CA ALA A 93 -12.66 -5.98 0.32
C ALA A 93 -11.61 -5.12 1.03
N LEU A 94 -10.33 -5.50 0.93
CA LEU A 94 -9.24 -4.73 1.49
C LEU A 94 -9.13 -3.34 0.85
N ALA A 95 -9.34 -3.24 -0.47
CA ALA A 95 -9.32 -1.96 -1.18
C ALA A 95 -10.42 -1.00 -0.64
N VAL A 96 -11.66 -1.48 -0.50
CA VAL A 96 -12.77 -0.69 0.03
C VAL A 96 -12.51 -0.27 1.48
N ARG A 97 -12.03 -1.21 2.32
CA ARG A 97 -11.70 -0.92 3.73
C ARG A 97 -10.57 0.09 3.87
N PHE A 98 -9.62 0.11 2.94
CA PHE A 98 -8.54 1.10 2.95
C PHE A 98 -9.05 2.51 2.60
N ILE A 99 -9.96 2.64 1.63
CA ILE A 99 -10.60 3.92 1.31
C ILE A 99 -11.39 4.45 2.52
N GLU A 100 -12.13 3.58 3.20
CA GLU A 100 -12.85 3.91 4.42
C GLU A 100 -11.89 4.39 5.54
N ALA A 101 -10.77 3.71 5.73
CA ALA A 101 -9.75 4.12 6.69
C ALA A 101 -9.13 5.48 6.33
N CYS A 102 -8.90 5.77 5.03
CA CYS A 102 -8.44 7.09 4.58
C CYS A 102 -9.45 8.20 4.90
N LYS A 103 -10.75 7.91 4.76
CA LYS A 103 -11.83 8.83 5.14
C LYS A 103 -11.80 9.13 6.64
N ASP A 104 -11.66 8.09 7.47
CA ASP A 104 -11.58 8.22 8.93
C ASP A 104 -10.36 9.07 9.35
N LYS A 105 -9.23 8.89 8.67
CA LYS A 105 -8.02 9.69 8.90
C LYS A 105 -8.16 11.18 8.62
N CYS A 106 -9.12 11.58 7.79
CA CYS A 106 -9.39 13.00 7.52
C CYS A 106 -9.97 13.74 8.73
N GLY A 107 -10.53 13.02 9.71
CA GLY A 107 -11.04 13.57 10.97
C GLY A 107 -11.98 14.74 10.76
N ASN A 108 -11.77 15.82 11.49
CA ASN A 108 -12.63 17.02 11.45
C ASN A 108 -12.64 17.74 10.09
N LYS A 109 -11.66 17.47 9.22
CA LYS A 109 -11.54 18.08 7.88
C LYS A 109 -12.01 17.13 6.77
N VAL A 110 -12.78 16.11 7.10
CA VAL A 110 -13.27 15.13 6.12
C VAL A 110 -13.98 15.80 4.93
N ASN A 111 -14.73 16.86 5.16
CA ASN A 111 -15.47 17.59 4.11
C ASN A 111 -14.58 18.35 3.12
N GLU A 112 -13.31 18.61 3.48
CA GLU A 112 -12.35 19.31 2.62
C GLU A 112 -11.38 18.31 1.96
N ILE A 113 -10.81 17.40 2.75
CA ILE A 113 -9.72 16.51 2.32
C ILE A 113 -10.25 15.31 1.54
N TYR A 114 -11.31 14.65 2.04
CA TYR A 114 -11.82 13.43 1.44
C TYR A 114 -12.33 13.61 0.00
N PRO A 115 -13.11 14.68 -0.35
CA PRO A 115 -13.52 14.92 -1.74
C PRO A 115 -12.32 15.11 -2.69
N TYR A 116 -11.27 15.76 -2.23
CA TYR A 116 -10.03 15.91 -3.00
C TYR A 116 -9.38 14.54 -3.28
N ILE A 117 -9.23 13.71 -2.24
CA ILE A 117 -8.69 12.35 -2.38
C ILE A 117 -9.51 11.55 -3.38
N VAL A 118 -10.85 11.53 -3.22
CA VAL A 118 -11.75 10.77 -4.10
C VAL A 118 -11.62 11.26 -5.55
N GLN A 119 -11.54 12.56 -5.77
CA GLN A 119 -11.34 13.13 -7.11
C GLN A 119 -10.04 12.63 -7.74
N GLU A 120 -8.95 12.62 -6.99
CA GLU A 120 -7.63 12.19 -7.45
C GLU A 120 -7.56 10.67 -7.74
N ILE A 121 -8.21 9.85 -6.92
CA ILE A 121 -8.19 8.40 -7.10
C ILE A 121 -9.28 7.89 -8.04
N LYS A 122 -10.27 8.70 -8.39
CA LYS A 122 -11.42 8.29 -9.22
C LYS A 122 -11.05 7.61 -10.53
N PRO A 123 -10.06 8.08 -11.31
CA PRO A 123 -9.63 7.37 -12.51
C PRO A 123 -9.18 5.94 -12.23
N THR A 124 -8.42 5.74 -11.16
CA THR A 124 -7.93 4.42 -10.73
C THR A 124 -9.07 3.53 -10.25
N LEU A 125 -10.03 4.08 -9.50
CA LEU A 125 -11.23 3.34 -9.07
C LEU A 125 -12.03 2.84 -10.28
N THR A 126 -12.23 3.69 -11.27
CA THR A 126 -12.94 3.33 -12.51
C THR A 126 -12.20 2.26 -13.30
N GLU A 127 -10.87 2.37 -13.42
CA GLU A 127 -10.01 1.39 -14.09
C GLU A 127 -10.07 0.01 -13.41
N LEU A 128 -10.03 0.00 -12.08
CA LEU A 128 -10.01 -1.23 -11.28
C LEU A 128 -11.41 -1.80 -11.00
N GLY A 129 -12.48 -1.05 -11.32
CA GLY A 129 -13.86 -1.43 -11.02
C GLY A 129 -14.13 -1.46 -9.51
N ILE A 130 -13.55 -0.51 -8.76
CA ILE A 130 -13.74 -0.38 -7.32
C ILE A 130 -14.75 0.74 -7.06
N GLU A 131 -15.81 0.41 -6.32
CA GLU A 131 -16.79 1.38 -5.85
C GLU A 131 -16.36 1.98 -4.51
N THR A 132 -16.75 3.23 -4.29
CA THR A 132 -16.48 3.89 -3.00
C THR A 132 -17.38 3.32 -1.89
N PRO A 133 -17.01 3.47 -0.60
CA PRO A 133 -17.88 3.04 0.51
C PRO A 133 -19.29 3.66 0.44
N GLU A 134 -19.40 4.89 -0.07
CA GLU A 134 -20.67 5.59 -0.24
C GLU A 134 -21.55 4.94 -1.34
N GLU A 135 -20.94 4.57 -2.46
CA GLU A 135 -21.64 3.89 -3.57
C GLU A 135 -22.11 2.49 -3.17
N LEU A 136 -21.35 1.83 -2.28
CA LEU A 136 -21.71 0.52 -1.71
C LEU A 136 -22.71 0.60 -0.55
N GLY A 137 -23.06 1.81 -0.07
CA GLY A 137 -23.93 2.00 1.08
C GLY A 137 -23.27 1.68 2.45
N TYR A 138 -21.95 1.73 2.52
CA TYR A 138 -21.16 1.54 3.76
C TYR A 138 -20.69 2.86 4.38
N ASP A 139 -21.27 3.98 3.96
CA ASP A 139 -20.98 5.31 4.49
C ASP A 139 -21.40 5.45 5.98
N LYS A 140 -22.40 4.66 6.39
CA LYS A 140 -22.86 4.58 7.77
C LYS A 140 -22.88 3.13 8.21
N PRO A 141 -22.10 2.76 9.25
CA PRO A 141 -22.20 1.43 9.87
C PRO A 141 -23.62 1.17 10.36
N GLU A 142 -24.15 -0.02 10.15
CA GLU A 142 -25.52 -0.40 10.58
C GLU A 142 -25.73 -0.22 12.10
N LEU A 143 -24.67 -0.43 12.88
CA LEU A 143 -24.67 -0.28 14.34
C LEU A 143 -23.88 0.96 14.79
N ALA A 144 -23.82 2.02 13.96
CA ALA A 144 -23.16 3.26 14.34
C ALA A 144 -23.84 3.89 15.56
N LEU A 145 -23.04 4.17 16.58
CA LEU A 145 -23.45 5.02 17.68
C LEU A 145 -23.23 6.48 17.26
N GLU A 146 -24.18 7.34 17.62
CA GLU A 146 -23.98 8.79 17.45
C GLU A 146 -22.81 9.26 18.32
N ASN A 147 -22.09 10.24 17.80
CA ASN A 147 -21.01 10.83 18.56
C ASN A 147 -21.57 11.56 19.78
N VAL A 148 -21.00 11.30 20.97
CA VAL A 148 -21.44 11.91 22.24
C VAL A 148 -21.45 13.44 22.22
N TYR A 149 -20.68 14.05 21.33
CA TYR A 149 -20.60 15.51 21.19
C TYR A 149 -21.67 16.09 20.24
N ASP A 150 -22.35 15.23 19.49
CA ASP A 150 -23.38 15.61 18.51
C ASP A 150 -24.79 15.25 18.98
N MET A 151 -24.91 14.68 20.20
CA MET A 151 -26.17 14.30 20.85
C MET A 151 -26.86 15.50 21.51
#